data_f4ec3ffeabe3ceeea25a6b98228a95fc
#
_entry.id   f4ec3ffeabe3ceeea25a6b98228a95fc
#
_cell.length_a   1.000
_cell.length_b   1.000
_cell.length_c   1.000
_cell.angle_alpha   90.00
_cell.angle_beta   90.00
_cell.angle_gamma   90.00
#
_symmetry.space_group_name_H-M   'P 1'
#
loop_
_entity.id
_entity.type
_entity.pdbx_description
1 polymer ?
#
loop_
_entity_poly.entity_id
_entity_poly.type
_entity_poly.pdbx_seq_one_letter_code
_entity_poly.pdbx_strand_id
1 'polypeptide(L)'
;MNKKTKKIIQISLISAAGAVFLSFFGTVCVRAVTLRKAPALSELEPAQKTFLNLALDAAYPERTNLLHPLPYNTEPAELNVWAKSAIAVNFESGCVIYEKNADEIIPPASMTKLFVMYAIMEEIEKGNASLSDIVPLPPETWAANQPPHSSLMFLGKNQKATLEEIITGLDVCSGNDAANAIALYLFGNVDSFVQKINQIAEEFNLKNTHFFDASGYSEKNTTTAREMASFAQKYIGRFPETLRKFHAAPGFKYPKEENLAPEDKKLSTRYQDFSQGIPQNIFMPIYQKNTNPLLGILEGCDGLKTGYIEESGYNLALTAKRENMRILSVTMGGPGNSMNEGQAGRVHDGTEIMEWAFKTFRNYENPLVLRAYNIPVVCANVQRMNIVPAWSPKALCVPVSAAENPENALEEVKINLVLPEFIKGQIEAGNEYGKIEYFLNGHLLESIPLVADRPAERANWWICAADEVAKAALKI
;
A
#
# COMPACT_ATOMS: atom_id res chain seq x y z
N MET A 1 74.26 1.32 -33.60
CA MET A 1 73.82 1.81 -32.24
C MET A 1 74.97 1.54 -31.27
N ASN A 2 75.55 2.58 -30.65
CA ASN A 2 76.70 2.51 -29.77
C ASN A 2 76.40 1.69 -28.50
N LYS A 3 77.37 0.96 -27.90
CA LYS A 3 77.26 0.17 -26.68
C LYS A 3 76.67 0.96 -25.54
N LYS A 4 76.97 2.26 -25.41
CA LYS A 4 76.43 3.18 -24.41
C LYS A 4 74.92 3.42 -24.58
N THR A 5 74.44 3.53 -25.80
CA THR A 5 73.03 3.71 -26.14
C THR A 5 72.21 2.43 -25.84
N LYS A 6 72.79 1.24 -26.15
CA LYS A 6 72.15 -0.04 -25.78
C LYS A 6 72.00 -0.21 -24.28
N LYS A 7 73.02 0.19 -23.47
CA LYS A 7 72.99 0.06 -22.00
C LYS A 7 71.96 1.03 -21.37
N ILE A 8 71.86 2.25 -21.91
CA ILE A 8 70.85 3.24 -21.45
C ILE A 8 69.48 2.75 -21.79
N ILE A 9 69.19 2.22 -22.97
CA ILE A 9 67.87 1.64 -23.35
C ILE A 9 67.54 0.46 -22.45
N GLN A 10 68.53 -0.41 -22.16
CA GLN A 10 68.32 -1.57 -21.31
C GLN A 10 67.98 -1.17 -19.82
N ILE A 11 68.71 -0.17 -19.30
CA ILE A 11 68.41 0.38 -17.96
C ILE A 11 67.04 1.05 -17.93
N SER A 12 66.69 1.82 -18.95
CA SER A 12 65.37 2.46 -19.06
C SER A 12 64.24 1.45 -19.19
N LEU A 13 64.41 0.35 -19.90
CA LEU A 13 63.43 -0.74 -20.02
C LEU A 13 63.28 -1.49 -18.69
N ILE A 14 64.37 -1.76 -17.97
CA ILE A 14 64.33 -2.40 -16.64
C ILE A 14 63.64 -1.47 -15.62
N SER A 15 63.94 -0.17 -15.65
CA SER A 15 63.31 0.80 -14.77
C SER A 15 61.82 0.96 -15.09
N ALA A 16 61.43 0.97 -16.35
CA ALA A 16 60.04 1.01 -16.79
C ALA A 16 59.29 -0.27 -16.38
N ALA A 17 59.89 -1.44 -16.59
CA ALA A 17 59.31 -2.72 -16.16
C ALA A 17 59.17 -2.80 -14.64
N GLY A 18 60.16 -2.30 -13.88
CA GLY A 18 60.10 -2.20 -12.42
C GLY A 18 58.97 -1.27 -11.94
N ALA A 19 58.79 -0.11 -12.59
CA ALA A 19 57.73 0.81 -12.27
C ALA A 19 56.34 0.22 -12.57
N VAL A 20 56.18 -0.48 -13.69
CA VAL A 20 54.95 -1.20 -14.04
C VAL A 20 54.63 -2.30 -13.03
N PHE A 21 55.66 -3.09 -12.62
CA PHE A 21 55.48 -4.14 -11.61
C PHE A 21 55.10 -3.57 -10.25
N LEU A 22 55.74 -2.51 -9.79
CA LEU A 22 55.39 -1.83 -8.53
C LEU A 22 53.97 -1.25 -8.57
N SER A 23 53.58 -0.67 -9.70
CA SER A 23 52.21 -0.15 -9.88
C SER A 23 51.18 -1.28 -9.85
N PHE A 24 51.43 -2.40 -10.51
CA PHE A 24 50.56 -3.57 -10.48
C PHE A 24 50.47 -4.14 -9.07
N PHE A 25 51.57 -4.36 -8.39
CA PHE A 25 51.58 -4.88 -7.03
C PHE A 25 50.88 -3.94 -6.04
N GLY A 26 51.05 -2.61 -6.18
CA GLY A 26 50.32 -1.61 -5.45
C GLY A 26 48.80 -1.72 -5.67
N THR A 27 48.40 -1.89 -6.93
CA THR A 27 46.98 -2.12 -7.27
C THR A 27 46.44 -3.39 -6.61
N VAL A 28 47.16 -4.50 -6.66
CA VAL A 28 46.78 -5.77 -6.00
C VAL A 28 46.61 -5.58 -4.51
N CYS A 29 47.52 -4.89 -3.83
CA CYS A 29 47.45 -4.63 -2.42
C CYS A 29 46.21 -3.80 -2.04
N VAL A 30 45.94 -2.73 -2.81
CA VAL A 30 44.74 -1.88 -2.58
C VAL A 30 43.47 -2.68 -2.79
N ARG A 31 43.41 -3.47 -3.87
CA ARG A 31 42.23 -4.32 -4.14
C ARG A 31 42.04 -5.40 -3.05
N ALA A 32 43.11 -6.03 -2.60
CA ALA A 32 43.05 -7.00 -1.52
C ALA A 32 42.55 -6.40 -0.20
N VAL A 33 43.00 -5.19 0.16
CA VAL A 33 42.53 -4.48 1.35
C VAL A 33 41.03 -4.14 1.25
N THR A 34 40.62 -3.65 0.08
CA THR A 34 39.23 -3.22 -0.14
C THR A 34 38.27 -4.41 -0.30
N LEU A 35 38.71 -5.55 -0.84
CA LEU A 35 37.94 -6.78 -0.84
C LEU A 35 37.67 -7.32 0.58
N ARG A 36 38.55 -7.05 1.54
CA ARG A 36 38.40 -7.46 2.96
C ARG A 36 37.53 -6.50 3.78
N LYS A 37 37.63 -5.19 3.54
CA LYS A 37 36.88 -4.18 4.33
C LYS A 37 35.44 -4.09 3.82
N ALA A 38 34.48 -4.22 4.73
CA ALA A 38 33.13 -3.77 4.48
C ALA A 38 33.11 -2.22 4.50
N PRO A 39 32.89 -1.51 3.39
CA PRO A 39 32.66 -0.08 3.45
C PRO A 39 31.37 0.17 4.24
N ALA A 40 31.28 1.36 4.86
CA ALA A 40 30.03 1.80 5.46
C ALA A 40 28.94 1.82 4.38
N LEU A 41 27.74 1.35 4.73
CA LEU A 41 26.58 1.42 3.86
C LEU A 41 26.25 2.90 3.65
N SER A 42 26.30 3.36 2.42
CA SER A 42 25.83 4.71 2.05
C SER A 42 24.37 4.62 1.67
N GLU A 43 23.57 5.60 2.06
CA GLU A 43 22.23 5.75 1.51
C GLU A 43 22.33 6.00 -0.01
N LEU A 44 21.33 5.46 -0.73
CA LEU A 44 21.22 5.73 -2.16
C LEU A 44 20.79 7.18 -2.38
N GLU A 45 21.45 7.85 -3.30
CA GLU A 45 21.02 9.15 -3.78
C GLU A 45 19.63 9.07 -4.47
N PRO A 46 18.82 10.13 -4.47
CA PRO A 46 17.48 10.11 -5.07
C PRO A 46 17.45 9.59 -6.51
N ALA A 47 18.41 10.00 -7.34
CA ALA A 47 18.52 9.52 -8.73
C ALA A 47 18.82 8.02 -8.81
N GLN A 48 19.64 7.49 -7.90
CA GLN A 48 19.92 6.06 -7.81
C GLN A 48 18.71 5.26 -7.36
N LYS A 49 17.92 5.78 -6.40
CA LYS A 49 16.65 5.17 -5.97
C LYS A 49 15.66 5.09 -7.13
N THR A 50 15.52 6.17 -7.90
CA THR A 50 14.65 6.21 -9.09
C THR A 50 15.09 5.18 -10.13
N PHE A 51 16.40 5.14 -10.45
CA PHE A 51 16.93 4.18 -11.40
C PHE A 51 16.75 2.73 -10.94
N LEU A 52 17.02 2.45 -9.66
CA LEU A 52 16.81 1.12 -9.08
C LEU A 52 15.34 0.71 -9.15
N ASN A 53 14.42 1.61 -8.81
CA ASN A 53 12.98 1.31 -8.89
C ASN A 53 12.54 0.97 -10.31
N LEU A 54 12.99 1.70 -11.33
CA LEU A 54 12.70 1.38 -12.73
C LEU A 54 13.26 0.00 -13.13
N ALA A 55 14.49 -0.32 -12.71
CA ALA A 55 15.09 -1.62 -12.97
C ALA A 55 14.35 -2.75 -12.26
N LEU A 56 13.90 -2.52 -11.01
CA LEU A 56 13.10 -3.50 -10.25
C LEU A 56 11.70 -3.69 -10.85
N ASP A 57 11.04 -2.64 -11.32
CA ASP A 57 9.73 -2.73 -11.98
C ASP A 57 9.82 -3.54 -13.27
N ALA A 58 10.95 -3.43 -14.00
CA ALA A 58 11.19 -4.21 -15.20
C ALA A 58 11.51 -5.69 -14.89
N ALA A 59 12.34 -5.95 -13.87
CA ALA A 59 12.79 -7.29 -13.52
C ALA A 59 11.75 -8.08 -12.69
N TYR A 60 11.00 -7.38 -11.85
CA TYR A 60 10.00 -7.94 -10.93
C TYR A 60 8.68 -7.18 -11.04
N PRO A 61 7.94 -7.30 -12.15
CA PRO A 61 6.69 -6.57 -12.35
C PRO A 61 5.64 -6.87 -11.28
N GLU A 62 5.71 -8.07 -10.69
CA GLU A 62 4.79 -8.47 -9.61
C GLU A 62 5.11 -7.82 -8.25
N ARG A 63 6.27 -7.19 -8.09
CA ARG A 63 6.65 -6.57 -6.80
C ARG A 63 5.72 -5.43 -6.37
N THR A 64 5.04 -4.79 -7.32
CA THR A 64 4.00 -3.78 -7.07
C THR A 64 2.62 -4.39 -6.86
N ASN A 65 2.45 -5.66 -7.20
CA ASN A 65 1.26 -6.42 -6.90
C ASN A 65 1.34 -6.90 -5.44
N LEU A 66 0.70 -6.15 -4.55
CA LEU A 66 0.79 -6.42 -3.11
C LEU A 66 0.05 -7.69 -2.69
N LEU A 67 -0.90 -8.16 -3.52
CA LEU A 67 -1.68 -9.36 -3.23
C LEU A 67 -1.06 -10.58 -3.92
N HIS A 68 -0.81 -11.61 -3.15
CA HIS A 68 -0.31 -12.90 -3.65
C HIS A 68 -0.95 -14.07 -2.88
N PRO A 69 -1.05 -15.27 -3.48
CA PRO A 69 -1.60 -16.44 -2.78
C PRO A 69 -0.71 -16.82 -1.59
N LEU A 70 -1.28 -17.57 -0.66
CA LEU A 70 -0.49 -18.21 0.39
C LEU A 70 0.59 -19.11 -0.24
N PRO A 71 1.83 -19.07 0.24
CA PRO A 71 2.93 -19.87 -0.32
C PRO A 71 2.89 -21.34 0.15
N TYR A 72 1.86 -21.73 0.91
CA TYR A 72 1.66 -23.08 1.44
C TYR A 72 0.17 -23.44 1.39
N ASN A 73 -0.11 -24.73 1.40
CA ASN A 73 -1.47 -25.24 1.43
C ASN A 73 -2.04 -25.17 2.84
N THR A 74 -3.29 -24.73 2.95
CA THR A 74 -4.10 -24.80 4.17
C THR A 74 -5.30 -25.70 3.92
N GLU A 75 -5.92 -26.19 5.00
CA GLU A 75 -7.24 -26.78 4.89
C GLU A 75 -8.20 -25.75 4.28
N PRO A 76 -9.09 -26.18 3.36
CA PRO A 76 -10.06 -25.29 2.76
C PRO A 76 -10.91 -24.60 3.84
N ALA A 77 -11.11 -23.29 3.70
CA ALA A 77 -11.98 -22.54 4.60
C ALA A 77 -13.44 -22.90 4.31
N GLU A 78 -14.09 -23.58 5.24
CA GLU A 78 -15.53 -23.90 5.17
C GLU A 78 -16.34 -22.70 5.72
N LEU A 79 -16.29 -21.53 5.02
CA LEU A 79 -17.02 -20.34 5.40
C LEU A 79 -18.36 -20.25 4.67
N ASN A 80 -19.42 -19.91 5.42
CA ASN A 80 -20.76 -19.69 4.89
C ASN A 80 -20.94 -18.21 4.49
N VAL A 81 -20.15 -17.72 3.52
CA VAL A 81 -20.25 -16.34 3.03
C VAL A 81 -21.43 -16.21 2.05
N TRP A 82 -22.35 -15.28 2.34
CA TRP A 82 -23.57 -15.05 1.55
C TRP A 82 -23.31 -14.17 0.32
N ALA A 83 -22.34 -13.27 0.38
CA ALA A 83 -21.96 -12.42 -0.74
C ALA A 83 -21.54 -13.27 -1.96
N LYS A 84 -21.79 -12.76 -3.17
CA LYS A 84 -21.43 -13.40 -4.44
C LYS A 84 -19.91 -13.50 -4.61
N SER A 85 -19.22 -12.44 -4.26
CA SER A 85 -17.77 -12.32 -4.36
C SER A 85 -17.19 -11.90 -3.02
N ALA A 86 -16.06 -12.48 -2.63
CA ALA A 86 -15.37 -12.14 -1.38
C ALA A 86 -13.87 -12.40 -1.48
N ILE A 87 -13.10 -11.63 -0.72
CA ILE A 87 -11.67 -11.83 -0.51
C ILE A 87 -11.29 -11.43 0.91
N ALA A 88 -10.31 -12.12 1.50
CA ALA A 88 -9.63 -11.70 2.71
C ALA A 88 -8.13 -11.73 2.53
N VAL A 89 -7.46 -10.72 3.05
CA VAL A 89 -6.04 -10.46 2.86
C VAL A 89 -5.39 -10.20 4.21
N ASN A 90 -4.27 -10.84 4.47
CA ASN A 90 -3.36 -10.40 5.52
C ASN A 90 -2.66 -9.12 5.05
N PHE A 91 -2.94 -8.01 5.73
CA PHE A 91 -2.53 -6.68 5.28
C PHE A 91 -1.01 -6.50 5.21
N GLU A 92 -0.29 -7.00 6.21
CA GLU A 92 1.15 -6.81 6.34
C GLU A 92 1.95 -7.63 5.33
N SER A 93 1.52 -8.85 5.06
CA SER A 93 2.19 -9.74 4.09
C SER A 93 1.69 -9.57 2.67
N GLY A 94 0.43 -9.18 2.47
CA GLY A 94 -0.23 -9.19 1.17
C GLY A 94 -0.79 -10.55 0.76
N CYS A 95 -0.69 -11.57 1.64
CA CYS A 95 -1.23 -12.90 1.35
C CYS A 95 -2.74 -12.89 1.28
N VAL A 96 -3.29 -13.43 0.19
CA VAL A 96 -4.70 -13.75 0.05
C VAL A 96 -4.96 -15.03 0.84
N ILE A 97 -5.72 -14.92 1.93
CA ILE A 97 -6.00 -16.02 2.85
C ILE A 97 -7.36 -16.69 2.59
N TYR A 98 -8.27 -15.99 1.95
CA TYR A 98 -9.57 -16.50 1.52
C TYR A 98 -10.00 -15.80 0.25
N GLU A 99 -10.65 -16.52 -0.66
CA GLU A 99 -11.29 -15.94 -1.84
C GLU A 99 -12.50 -16.76 -2.31
N LYS A 100 -13.50 -16.06 -2.83
CA LYS A 100 -14.71 -16.60 -3.45
C LYS A 100 -15.07 -15.70 -4.61
N ASN A 101 -14.96 -16.17 -5.86
CA ASN A 101 -15.26 -15.40 -7.06
C ASN A 101 -14.64 -13.97 -7.02
N ALA A 102 -13.41 -13.83 -6.49
CA ALA A 102 -12.82 -12.54 -6.16
C ALA A 102 -12.59 -11.62 -7.37
N ASP A 103 -12.61 -12.18 -8.58
CA ASP A 103 -12.42 -11.49 -9.86
C ASP A 103 -13.74 -11.24 -10.61
N GLU A 104 -14.89 -11.53 -9.98
CA GLU A 104 -16.20 -11.18 -10.55
C GLU A 104 -16.37 -9.66 -10.59
N ILE A 105 -16.73 -9.12 -11.75
CA ILE A 105 -16.94 -7.69 -11.94
C ILE A 105 -18.30 -7.31 -11.37
N ILE A 106 -18.32 -6.51 -10.33
CA ILE A 106 -19.52 -6.03 -9.63
C ILE A 106 -19.39 -4.51 -9.43
N PRO A 107 -20.47 -3.72 -9.62
CA PRO A 107 -20.43 -2.31 -9.31
C PRO A 107 -20.05 -2.06 -7.82
N PRO A 108 -19.05 -1.21 -7.55
CA PRO A 108 -18.60 -0.94 -6.18
C PRO A 108 -19.63 -0.17 -5.35
N ALA A 109 -20.57 0.49 -5.98
CA ALA A 109 -21.45 1.48 -5.37
C ALA A 109 -20.60 2.49 -4.56
N SER A 110 -21.02 2.88 -3.37
CA SER A 110 -20.30 3.88 -2.56
C SER A 110 -18.93 3.46 -2.07
N MET A 111 -18.44 2.23 -2.34
CA MET A 111 -17.01 1.92 -2.12
C MET A 111 -16.10 2.71 -3.09
N THR A 112 -16.61 3.26 -4.19
CA THR A 112 -15.97 4.27 -5.03
C THR A 112 -15.37 5.41 -4.22
N LYS A 113 -16.00 5.80 -3.11
CA LYS A 113 -15.56 6.89 -2.24
C LYS A 113 -14.22 6.63 -1.53
N LEU A 114 -13.73 5.38 -1.52
CA LEU A 114 -12.36 5.11 -1.07
C LEU A 114 -11.32 5.71 -2.02
N PHE A 115 -11.58 5.69 -3.33
CA PHE A 115 -10.73 6.38 -4.33
C PHE A 115 -10.82 7.90 -4.20
N VAL A 116 -12.01 8.40 -3.85
CA VAL A 116 -12.21 9.83 -3.52
C VAL A 116 -11.36 10.22 -2.31
N MET A 117 -11.39 9.42 -1.24
CA MET A 117 -10.56 9.62 -0.04
C MET A 117 -9.06 9.63 -0.38
N TYR A 118 -8.61 8.69 -1.20
CA TYR A 118 -7.21 8.64 -1.64
C TYR A 118 -6.80 9.92 -2.38
N ALA A 119 -7.61 10.36 -3.35
CA ALA A 119 -7.34 11.57 -4.13
C ALA A 119 -7.28 12.84 -3.25
N ILE A 120 -8.17 12.95 -2.27
CA ILE A 120 -8.16 14.07 -1.31
C ILE A 120 -6.88 14.05 -0.47
N MET A 121 -6.53 12.89 0.06
CA MET A 121 -5.33 12.76 0.90
C MET A 121 -4.04 13.05 0.11
N GLU A 122 -4.00 12.71 -1.18
CA GLU A 122 -2.90 13.15 -2.06
C GLU A 122 -2.81 14.66 -2.20
N GLU A 123 -3.94 15.36 -2.37
CA GLU A 123 -3.94 16.82 -2.51
C GLU A 123 -3.56 17.52 -1.18
N ILE A 124 -3.96 16.96 -0.04
CA ILE A 124 -3.52 17.43 1.29
C ILE A 124 -2.00 17.19 1.48
N GLU A 125 -1.50 16.02 1.11
CA GLU A 125 -0.06 15.69 1.19
C GLU A 125 0.79 16.62 0.31
N LYS A 126 0.29 17.01 -0.87
CA LYS A 126 0.93 17.98 -1.76
C LYS A 126 0.83 19.44 -1.26
N GLY A 127 0.03 19.71 -0.24
CA GLY A 127 -0.22 21.07 0.27
C GLY A 127 -1.20 21.88 -0.56
N ASN A 128 -1.95 21.26 -1.47
CA ASN A 128 -2.97 21.91 -2.29
C ASN A 128 -4.29 22.15 -1.54
N ALA A 129 -4.49 21.45 -0.42
CA ALA A 129 -5.66 21.57 0.44
C ALA A 129 -5.30 21.37 1.91
N SER A 130 -6.12 21.91 2.79
CA SER A 130 -6.04 21.72 4.24
C SER A 130 -7.40 21.28 4.79
N LEU A 131 -7.37 20.45 5.81
CA LEU A 131 -8.58 20.00 6.51
C LEU A 131 -9.41 21.16 7.09
N SER A 132 -8.77 22.30 7.37
CA SER A 132 -9.43 23.52 7.89
C SER A 132 -10.03 24.40 6.80
N ASP A 133 -9.82 24.10 5.51
CA ASP A 133 -10.35 24.93 4.43
C ASP A 133 -11.88 24.93 4.44
N ILE A 134 -12.46 26.11 4.26
CA ILE A 134 -13.92 26.24 4.07
C ILE A 134 -14.23 25.94 2.61
N VAL A 135 -14.96 24.86 2.38
CA VAL A 135 -15.30 24.41 1.03
C VAL A 135 -16.48 25.22 0.49
N PRO A 136 -16.36 25.80 -0.73
CA PRO A 136 -17.50 26.42 -1.41
C PRO A 136 -18.61 25.39 -1.67
N LEU A 137 -19.87 25.80 -1.41
CA LEU A 137 -21.05 24.93 -1.57
C LEU A 137 -21.99 25.52 -2.63
N PRO A 138 -21.67 25.45 -3.93
CA PRO A 138 -22.57 25.85 -5.00
C PRO A 138 -23.79 24.92 -5.08
N PRO A 139 -24.87 25.30 -5.81
CA PRO A 139 -26.12 24.54 -5.84
C PRO A 139 -26.00 23.08 -6.18
N GLU A 140 -25.01 22.70 -7.00
CA GLU A 140 -24.73 21.32 -7.42
C GLU A 140 -24.32 20.42 -6.25
N THR A 141 -23.84 21.00 -5.16
CA THR A 141 -23.43 20.27 -3.95
C THR A 141 -24.56 20.13 -2.92
N TRP A 142 -25.71 20.81 -3.10
CA TRP A 142 -26.76 20.77 -2.08
C TRP A 142 -27.48 19.45 -2.08
N ALA A 143 -27.81 18.95 -0.90
CA ALA A 143 -28.54 17.73 -0.71
C ALA A 143 -29.87 17.68 -1.48
N ALA A 144 -30.58 18.83 -1.54
CA ALA A 144 -31.84 18.97 -2.29
C ALA A 144 -31.72 18.75 -3.81
N ASN A 145 -30.51 18.88 -4.36
CA ASN A 145 -30.23 18.77 -5.79
C ASN A 145 -29.57 17.45 -6.16
N GLN A 146 -29.37 16.55 -5.19
CA GLN A 146 -28.82 15.22 -5.46
C GLN A 146 -29.90 14.29 -6.06
N PRO A 147 -29.49 13.28 -6.83
CA PRO A 147 -30.39 12.27 -7.37
C PRO A 147 -31.24 11.59 -6.27
N PRO A 148 -32.44 11.08 -6.59
CA PRO A 148 -33.28 10.36 -5.64
C PRO A 148 -32.53 9.18 -5.00
N HIS A 149 -32.85 8.86 -3.76
CA HIS A 149 -32.22 7.76 -2.99
C HIS A 149 -30.72 7.92 -2.72
N SER A 150 -30.14 9.09 -2.97
CA SER A 150 -28.76 9.39 -2.60
C SER A 150 -28.55 9.36 -1.10
N SER A 151 -27.42 8.78 -0.66
CA SER A 151 -26.90 9.01 0.70
C SER A 151 -26.40 10.45 0.81
N LEU A 152 -26.72 11.14 1.89
CA LEU A 152 -26.50 12.58 2.05
C LEU A 152 -25.89 12.92 3.40
N MET A 153 -24.94 13.87 3.44
CA MET A 153 -24.56 14.54 4.68
C MET A 153 -25.42 15.77 5.00
N PHE A 154 -26.27 16.18 4.05
CA PHE A 154 -27.19 17.31 4.10
C PHE A 154 -26.50 18.69 3.94
N LEU A 155 -25.62 18.80 2.96
CA LEU A 155 -25.10 20.10 2.54
C LEU A 155 -26.23 20.98 1.98
N GLY A 156 -26.20 22.27 2.31
CA GLY A 156 -27.24 23.21 1.92
C GLY A 156 -26.74 24.63 1.68
N LYS A 157 -27.67 25.48 1.21
CA LYS A 157 -27.41 26.87 0.89
C LYS A 157 -26.88 27.63 2.11
N ASN A 158 -25.88 28.49 1.88
CA ASN A 158 -25.28 29.39 2.89
C ASN A 158 -24.60 28.69 4.07
N GLN A 159 -24.50 27.35 4.07
CA GLN A 159 -23.71 26.64 5.07
C GLN A 159 -22.20 26.85 4.85
N LYS A 160 -21.44 26.75 5.93
CA LYS A 160 -19.98 26.76 5.92
C LYS A 160 -19.49 25.44 6.48
N ALA A 161 -18.93 24.61 5.63
CA ALA A 161 -18.35 23.33 6.04
C ALA A 161 -16.84 23.33 5.80
N THR A 162 -16.09 22.81 6.76
CA THR A 162 -14.66 22.55 6.56
C THR A 162 -14.46 21.30 5.70
N LEU A 163 -13.30 21.21 5.03
CA LEU A 163 -12.94 20.01 4.28
C LEU A 163 -12.97 18.76 5.18
N GLU A 164 -12.54 18.87 6.45
CA GLU A 164 -12.61 17.79 7.43
C GLU A 164 -14.05 17.32 7.68
N GLU A 165 -15.00 18.24 7.81
CA GLU A 165 -16.42 17.89 8.00
C GLU A 165 -16.99 17.21 6.76
N ILE A 166 -16.62 17.69 5.56
CA ILE A 166 -17.08 17.10 4.30
C ILE A 166 -16.50 15.69 4.11
N ILE A 167 -15.20 15.48 4.39
CA ILE A 167 -14.58 14.16 4.37
C ILE A 167 -15.25 13.22 5.37
N THR A 168 -15.56 13.72 6.58
CA THR A 168 -16.29 12.92 7.59
C THR A 168 -17.68 12.53 7.10
N GLY A 169 -18.41 13.47 6.48
CA GLY A 169 -19.71 13.18 5.87
C GLY A 169 -19.63 12.23 4.68
N LEU A 170 -18.59 12.34 3.84
CA LEU A 170 -18.32 11.42 2.75
C LEU A 170 -18.17 9.99 3.24
N ASP A 171 -17.44 9.79 4.32
CA ASP A 171 -17.13 8.46 4.84
C ASP A 171 -18.26 7.89 5.70
N VAL A 172 -18.64 8.59 6.77
CA VAL A 172 -19.60 8.14 7.77
C VAL A 172 -21.01 8.02 7.20
N CYS A 173 -21.50 9.10 6.55
CA CYS A 173 -22.85 9.16 5.97
C CYS A 173 -22.90 8.65 4.54
N SER A 174 -21.74 8.38 3.95
CA SER A 174 -21.63 8.05 2.53
C SER A 174 -22.20 9.15 1.61
N GLY A 175 -22.05 10.44 1.98
CA GLY A 175 -22.67 11.58 1.32
C GLY A 175 -22.28 11.73 -0.15
N ASN A 176 -23.26 11.71 -1.07
CA ASN A 176 -23.04 12.00 -2.48
C ASN A 176 -22.84 13.51 -2.69
N ASP A 177 -23.57 14.32 -1.92
CA ASP A 177 -23.39 15.75 -1.82
C ASP A 177 -21.95 16.14 -1.39
N ALA A 178 -21.41 15.40 -0.43
CA ALA A 178 -20.00 15.57 -0.02
C ALA A 178 -19.02 15.21 -1.14
N ALA A 179 -19.24 14.10 -1.87
CA ALA A 179 -18.39 13.71 -3.00
C ALA A 179 -18.38 14.82 -4.09
N ASN A 180 -19.55 15.37 -4.41
CA ASN A 180 -19.66 16.47 -5.37
C ASN A 180 -18.98 17.76 -4.89
N ALA A 181 -19.10 18.10 -3.59
CA ALA A 181 -18.44 19.25 -3.01
C ALA A 181 -16.91 19.16 -3.13
N ILE A 182 -16.36 18.00 -2.85
CA ILE A 182 -14.92 17.71 -2.98
C ILE A 182 -14.48 17.80 -4.44
N ALA A 183 -15.23 17.19 -5.36
CA ALA A 183 -14.93 17.21 -6.79
C ALA A 183 -14.86 18.65 -7.33
N LEU A 184 -15.83 19.47 -6.99
CA LEU A 184 -15.86 20.88 -7.42
C LEU A 184 -14.76 21.70 -6.77
N TYR A 185 -14.52 21.51 -5.48
CA TYR A 185 -13.52 22.28 -4.74
C TYR A 185 -12.09 22.01 -5.21
N LEU A 186 -11.69 20.73 -5.31
CA LEU A 186 -10.31 20.35 -5.59
C LEU A 186 -10.00 20.23 -7.09
N PHE A 187 -10.99 19.91 -7.91
CA PHE A 187 -10.78 19.57 -9.32
C PHE A 187 -11.61 20.45 -10.29
N GLY A 188 -12.37 21.40 -9.76
CA GLY A 188 -13.14 22.36 -10.52
C GLY A 188 -14.44 21.85 -11.13
N ASN A 189 -14.54 20.55 -11.43
CA ASN A 189 -15.75 19.89 -11.92
C ASN A 189 -15.69 18.38 -11.65
N VAL A 190 -16.86 17.72 -11.74
CA VAL A 190 -17.01 16.29 -11.48
C VAL A 190 -16.26 15.44 -12.51
N ASP A 191 -16.27 15.82 -13.80
CA ASP A 191 -15.63 15.06 -14.88
C ASP A 191 -14.11 14.99 -14.69
N SER A 192 -13.47 16.10 -14.36
CA SER A 192 -12.03 16.15 -14.06
C SER A 192 -11.69 15.28 -12.85
N PHE A 193 -12.58 15.24 -11.86
CA PHE A 193 -12.40 14.39 -10.69
C PHE A 193 -12.56 12.91 -11.02
N VAL A 194 -13.55 12.54 -11.83
CA VAL A 194 -13.72 11.16 -12.33
C VAL A 194 -12.48 10.72 -13.11
N GLN A 195 -11.91 11.59 -13.95
CA GLN A 195 -10.64 11.31 -14.63
C GLN A 195 -9.50 11.05 -13.63
N LYS A 196 -9.42 11.85 -12.54
CA LYS A 196 -8.38 11.63 -11.50
C LYS A 196 -8.52 10.29 -10.81
N ILE A 197 -9.73 9.87 -10.40
CA ILE A 197 -9.90 8.56 -9.73
C ILE A 197 -9.68 7.38 -10.71
N ASN A 198 -9.97 7.54 -11.99
CA ASN A 198 -9.61 6.55 -13.02
C ASN A 198 -8.09 6.48 -13.22
N GLN A 199 -7.40 7.64 -13.25
CA GLN A 199 -5.94 7.66 -13.30
C GLN A 199 -5.33 6.92 -12.10
N ILE A 200 -5.86 7.07 -10.88
CA ILE A 200 -5.42 6.31 -9.70
C ILE A 200 -5.61 4.80 -9.93
N ALA A 201 -6.73 4.38 -10.50
CA ALA A 201 -6.98 2.98 -10.83
C ALA A 201 -5.95 2.43 -11.84
N GLU A 202 -5.60 3.21 -12.86
CA GLU A 202 -4.56 2.87 -13.84
C GLU A 202 -3.17 2.81 -13.19
N GLU A 203 -2.78 3.80 -12.38
CA GLU A 203 -1.51 3.82 -11.64
C GLU A 203 -1.34 2.59 -10.73
N PHE A 204 -2.44 2.07 -10.21
CA PHE A 204 -2.45 0.86 -9.38
C PHE A 204 -2.66 -0.43 -10.18
N ASN A 205 -2.69 -0.34 -11.52
CA ASN A 205 -2.88 -1.47 -12.44
C ASN A 205 -4.17 -2.27 -12.18
N LEU A 206 -5.27 -1.57 -11.85
CA LEU A 206 -6.59 -2.15 -11.59
C LEU A 206 -7.39 -2.22 -12.90
N LYS A 207 -7.24 -3.31 -13.64
CA LYS A 207 -7.71 -3.44 -15.04
C LYS A 207 -9.22 -3.52 -15.19
N ASN A 208 -9.93 -3.98 -14.14
CA ASN A 208 -11.38 -4.13 -14.10
C ASN A 208 -12.07 -3.00 -13.34
N THR A 209 -11.29 -2.03 -12.82
CA THR A 209 -11.81 -0.89 -12.06
C THR A 209 -11.93 0.32 -12.96
N HIS A 210 -13.15 0.81 -13.11
CA HIS A 210 -13.44 2.01 -13.88
C HIS A 210 -14.64 2.77 -13.32
N PHE A 211 -14.55 4.10 -13.29
CA PHE A 211 -15.55 4.98 -12.71
C PHE A 211 -16.16 5.92 -13.74
N PHE A 212 -17.48 6.07 -13.69
CA PHE A 212 -18.30 7.01 -14.46
C PHE A 212 -18.81 8.16 -13.58
N ASP A 213 -18.82 7.98 -12.28
CA ASP A 213 -19.14 9.03 -11.30
C ASP A 213 -18.28 8.86 -10.04
N ALA A 214 -18.18 9.94 -9.25
CA ALA A 214 -17.37 9.99 -8.05
C ALA A 214 -18.09 9.48 -6.78
N SER A 215 -19.40 9.29 -6.82
CA SER A 215 -20.20 8.94 -5.65
C SER A 215 -20.46 7.43 -5.53
N GLY A 216 -20.35 6.71 -6.65
CA GLY A 216 -20.74 5.31 -6.77
C GLY A 216 -22.24 5.12 -7.00
N TYR A 217 -22.93 6.17 -7.47
CA TYR A 217 -24.34 6.10 -7.81
C TYR A 217 -24.60 5.35 -9.14
N SER A 218 -23.67 5.44 -10.08
CA SER A 218 -23.77 4.82 -11.38
C SER A 218 -23.54 3.30 -11.32
N GLU A 219 -24.45 2.54 -11.88
CA GLU A 219 -24.30 1.09 -12.12
C GLU A 219 -23.15 0.72 -13.09
N LYS A 220 -22.68 1.74 -13.85
CA LYS A 220 -21.58 1.57 -14.81
C LYS A 220 -20.21 1.56 -14.15
N ASN A 221 -20.09 2.02 -12.90
CA ASN A 221 -18.85 1.86 -12.16
C ASN A 221 -18.56 0.38 -11.99
N THR A 222 -17.33 -0.03 -12.24
CA THR A 222 -16.91 -1.43 -12.17
C THR A 222 -15.71 -1.60 -11.25
N THR A 223 -15.62 -2.76 -10.61
CA THR A 223 -14.43 -3.24 -9.89
C THR A 223 -14.58 -4.74 -9.62
N THR A 224 -13.58 -5.34 -8.97
CA THR A 224 -13.65 -6.69 -8.41
C THR A 224 -13.30 -6.65 -6.92
N ALA A 225 -13.66 -7.67 -6.15
CA ALA A 225 -13.29 -7.75 -4.75
C ALA A 225 -11.75 -7.75 -4.58
N ARG A 226 -11.01 -8.42 -5.47
CA ARG A 226 -9.54 -8.44 -5.48
C ARG A 226 -8.94 -7.05 -5.73
N GLU A 227 -9.42 -6.35 -6.74
CA GLU A 227 -8.90 -5.02 -7.07
C GLU A 227 -9.22 -3.98 -5.99
N MET A 228 -10.42 -4.05 -5.42
CA MET A 228 -10.81 -3.21 -4.29
C MET A 228 -9.94 -3.50 -3.05
N ALA A 229 -9.64 -4.77 -2.76
CA ALA A 229 -8.74 -5.14 -1.66
C ALA A 229 -7.30 -4.66 -1.91
N SER A 230 -6.79 -4.83 -3.14
CA SER A 230 -5.48 -4.32 -3.55
C SER A 230 -5.39 -2.80 -3.38
N PHE A 231 -6.41 -2.08 -3.82
CA PHE A 231 -6.49 -0.63 -3.64
C PHE A 231 -6.55 -0.24 -2.16
N ALA A 232 -7.44 -0.88 -1.38
CA ALA A 232 -7.61 -0.57 0.04
C ALA A 232 -6.31 -0.82 0.84
N GLN A 233 -5.55 -1.86 0.51
CA GLN A 233 -4.24 -2.11 1.12
C GLN A 233 -3.25 -0.96 0.85
N LYS A 234 -3.16 -0.49 -0.39
CA LYS A 234 -2.30 0.64 -0.77
C LYS A 234 -2.77 1.94 -0.10
N TYR A 235 -4.07 2.19 -0.06
CA TYR A 235 -4.67 3.35 0.56
C TYR A 235 -4.34 3.43 2.07
N ILE A 236 -4.64 2.37 2.81
CA ILE A 236 -4.34 2.28 4.25
C ILE A 236 -2.82 2.34 4.49
N GLY A 237 -2.03 1.71 3.64
CA GLY A 237 -0.57 1.71 3.74
C GLY A 237 0.05 3.10 3.60
N ARG A 238 -0.52 3.95 2.74
CA ARG A 238 -0.06 5.34 2.52
C ARG A 238 -0.65 6.33 3.52
N PHE A 239 -1.93 6.19 3.86
CA PHE A 239 -2.66 7.13 4.71
C PHE A 239 -3.31 6.45 5.93
N PRO A 240 -2.51 5.78 6.80
CA PRO A 240 -3.05 4.99 7.92
C PRO A 240 -3.81 5.82 8.95
N GLU A 241 -3.53 7.13 9.05
CA GLU A 241 -4.21 8.05 9.96
C GLU A 241 -5.69 8.22 9.64
N THR A 242 -6.12 7.95 8.38
CA THR A 242 -7.52 8.05 7.95
C THR A 242 -8.41 7.05 8.67
N LEU A 243 -7.87 5.88 9.02
CA LEU A 243 -8.59 4.87 9.79
C LEU A 243 -9.14 5.48 11.09
N ARG A 244 -8.24 6.02 11.90
CA ARG A 244 -8.61 6.59 13.20
C ARG A 244 -9.42 7.88 13.05
N LYS A 245 -9.10 8.71 12.06
CA LYS A 245 -9.66 10.06 11.93
C LYS A 245 -11.08 10.04 11.34
N PHE A 246 -11.32 9.17 10.36
CA PHE A 246 -12.57 9.16 9.58
C PHE A 246 -13.28 7.81 9.65
N HIS A 247 -12.64 6.71 9.23
CA HIS A 247 -13.30 5.42 9.06
C HIS A 247 -13.83 4.79 10.37
N ALA A 248 -13.11 4.99 11.48
CA ALA A 248 -13.53 4.49 12.79
C ALA A 248 -14.55 5.40 13.51
N ALA A 249 -14.94 6.54 12.93
CA ALA A 249 -15.89 7.45 13.53
C ALA A 249 -17.27 6.77 13.64
N PRO A 250 -17.85 6.63 14.85
CA PRO A 250 -19.11 5.88 15.04
C PRO A 250 -20.32 6.60 14.49
N GLY A 251 -20.21 7.89 14.28
CA GLY A 251 -21.29 8.73 13.76
C GLY A 251 -20.85 10.16 13.55
N PHE A 252 -21.70 10.90 12.88
CA PHE A 252 -21.46 12.28 12.48
C PHE A 252 -22.71 13.13 12.70
N LYS A 253 -22.50 14.34 13.19
CA LYS A 253 -23.58 15.32 13.43
C LYS A 253 -23.36 16.53 12.54
N TYR A 254 -24.27 16.76 11.60
CA TYR A 254 -24.20 17.88 10.67
C TYR A 254 -25.61 18.33 10.22
N PRO A 255 -25.80 19.64 9.95
CA PRO A 255 -24.87 20.69 10.30
C PRO A 255 -24.89 21.00 11.80
N LYS A 256 -23.80 21.55 12.31
CA LYS A 256 -23.72 22.12 13.65
C LYS A 256 -24.09 23.60 13.57
N GLU A 257 -24.23 24.26 14.73
CA GLU A 257 -24.61 25.67 14.78
C GLU A 257 -23.58 26.58 14.08
N GLU A 258 -22.29 26.24 14.17
CA GLU A 258 -21.21 26.96 13.48
C GLU A 258 -21.29 26.90 11.95
N ASN A 259 -21.89 25.86 11.41
CA ASN A 259 -22.05 25.68 9.97
C ASN A 259 -23.17 26.57 9.38
N LEU A 260 -24.08 27.10 10.24
CA LEU A 260 -25.26 27.81 9.79
C LEU A 260 -24.98 29.27 9.48
N ALA A 261 -25.70 29.82 8.52
CA ALA A 261 -25.78 31.27 8.31
C ALA A 261 -26.37 32.00 9.53
N PRO A 262 -26.03 33.29 9.76
CA PRO A 262 -26.56 34.04 10.90
C PRO A 262 -28.08 34.07 11.00
N GLU A 263 -28.78 34.12 9.88
CA GLU A 263 -30.24 34.07 9.79
C GLU A 263 -30.80 32.72 10.25
N ASP A 264 -30.14 31.62 9.91
CA ASP A 264 -30.55 30.27 10.24
C ASP A 264 -30.24 29.95 11.72
N LYS A 265 -29.15 30.54 12.28
CA LYS A 265 -28.85 30.44 13.72
C LYS A 265 -29.96 31.02 14.60
N LYS A 266 -30.56 32.13 14.17
CA LYS A 266 -31.71 32.73 14.89
C LYS A 266 -32.93 31.83 14.92
N LEU A 267 -33.11 30.99 13.92
CA LEU A 267 -34.18 29.98 13.90
C LEU A 267 -33.85 28.80 14.81
N SER A 268 -32.58 28.37 14.91
CA SER A 268 -32.18 27.28 15.77
C SER A 268 -32.25 27.60 17.26
N THR A 269 -31.97 28.83 17.69
CA THR A 269 -31.99 29.27 19.08
C THR A 269 -33.43 29.44 19.65
N ARG A 270 -34.45 29.55 18.80
CA ARG A 270 -35.87 29.65 19.24
C ARG A 270 -36.48 28.30 19.69
N TYR A 271 -35.74 27.20 19.60
CA TYR A 271 -36.28 25.85 19.73
C TYR A 271 -35.83 25.07 20.98
N GLN A 272 -35.61 25.74 22.07
CA GLN A 272 -35.59 25.07 23.38
C GLN A 272 -36.98 24.88 24.01
N ASP A 273 -38.02 25.44 23.42
CA ASP A 273 -39.40 25.29 23.89
C ASP A 273 -40.29 24.59 22.84
N PHE A 274 -40.42 23.27 22.98
CA PHE A 274 -41.29 22.43 22.16
C PHE A 274 -42.77 22.44 22.57
N SER A 275 -43.16 23.30 23.54
CA SER A 275 -44.53 23.33 24.06
C SER A 275 -45.58 23.79 23.07
N GLN A 276 -45.16 24.40 21.95
CA GLN A 276 -46.04 24.92 20.89
C GLN A 276 -45.94 24.18 19.54
N GLY A 277 -45.32 23.02 19.52
CA GLY A 277 -45.13 22.25 18.29
C GLY A 277 -43.84 22.62 17.52
N ILE A 278 -43.38 21.73 16.64
CA ILE A 278 -42.19 21.91 15.83
C ILE A 278 -42.58 22.75 14.61
N PRO A 279 -42.10 23.99 14.43
CA PRO A 279 -42.32 24.75 13.20
C PRO A 279 -41.64 24.16 11.97
N GLN A 280 -42.28 24.35 10.82
CA GLN A 280 -41.90 23.71 9.55
C GLN A 280 -40.54 24.17 8.94
N ASN A 281 -39.86 25.14 9.56
CA ASN A 281 -38.63 25.73 8.99
C ASN A 281 -37.42 25.67 9.94
N ILE A 282 -37.28 24.58 10.70
CA ILE A 282 -36.21 24.47 11.66
C ILE A 282 -35.06 23.68 11.10
N PHE A 283 -33.90 24.25 11.30
CA PHE A 283 -32.64 23.59 11.10
C PHE A 283 -32.26 22.82 12.38
N MET A 284 -32.42 21.49 12.36
CA MET A 284 -31.94 20.64 13.44
C MET A 284 -30.72 19.88 12.98
N PRO A 285 -29.65 19.82 13.81
CA PRO A 285 -28.51 18.97 13.48
C PRO A 285 -28.98 17.52 13.38
N ILE A 286 -28.57 16.88 12.27
CA ILE A 286 -28.91 15.47 12.01
C ILE A 286 -27.74 14.63 12.49
N TYR A 287 -28.00 13.70 13.40
CA TYR A 287 -27.03 12.68 13.77
C TYR A 287 -27.20 11.46 12.86
N GLN A 288 -26.12 11.09 12.19
CA GLN A 288 -26.08 9.91 11.35
C GLN A 288 -25.02 8.94 11.90
N LYS A 289 -25.38 7.67 12.03
CA LYS A 289 -24.44 6.60 12.40
C LYS A 289 -23.57 6.25 11.19
N ASN A 290 -22.38 5.75 11.44
CA ASN A 290 -21.55 5.19 10.39
C ASN A 290 -22.30 4.04 9.70
N THR A 291 -22.19 3.99 8.38
CA THR A 291 -22.84 2.96 7.56
C THR A 291 -22.22 1.58 7.72
N ASN A 292 -20.99 1.48 8.27
CA ASN A 292 -20.34 0.22 8.60
C ASN A 292 -20.97 -0.38 9.87
N PRO A 293 -21.73 -1.48 9.76
CA PRO A 293 -22.47 -2.04 10.91
C PRO A 293 -21.55 -2.78 11.90
N LEU A 294 -20.29 -3.03 11.56
CA LEU A 294 -19.35 -3.80 12.38
C LEU A 294 -18.52 -2.93 13.32
N LEU A 295 -18.55 -1.59 13.15
CA LEU A 295 -17.90 -0.68 14.09
C LEU A 295 -18.50 -0.81 15.49
N GLY A 296 -17.64 -1.08 16.48
CA GLY A 296 -18.04 -1.30 17.88
C GLY A 296 -18.69 -2.67 18.17
N ILE A 297 -18.79 -3.55 17.15
CA ILE A 297 -19.30 -4.92 17.28
C ILE A 297 -18.17 -5.93 17.09
N LEU A 298 -17.44 -5.83 15.97
CA LEU A 298 -16.31 -6.69 15.66
C LEU A 298 -15.05 -6.15 16.35
N GLU A 299 -14.37 -6.99 17.12
CA GLU A 299 -13.12 -6.63 17.81
C GLU A 299 -12.06 -6.16 16.82
N GLY A 300 -11.48 -5.00 17.11
CA GLY A 300 -10.43 -4.41 16.29
C GLY A 300 -10.89 -3.74 15.00
N CYS A 301 -12.20 -3.73 14.69
CA CYS A 301 -12.75 -3.09 13.50
C CYS A 301 -12.56 -1.56 13.56
N ASP A 302 -11.90 -1.01 12.52
CA ASP A 302 -11.63 0.42 12.40
C ASP A 302 -11.88 0.97 10.97
N GLY A 303 -12.65 0.27 10.16
CA GLY A 303 -13.03 0.70 8.80
C GLY A 303 -13.66 -0.41 7.98
N LEU A 304 -13.90 -0.23 6.68
CA LEU A 304 -13.64 0.94 5.85
C LEU A 304 -14.93 1.56 5.33
N LYS A 305 -15.55 0.91 4.30
CA LYS A 305 -16.65 1.52 3.55
C LYS A 305 -17.68 0.51 3.09
N THR A 306 -18.95 0.88 3.19
CA THR A 306 -20.08 0.16 2.61
C THR A 306 -20.44 0.70 1.22
N GLY A 307 -21.07 -0.13 0.41
CA GLY A 307 -21.69 0.24 -0.86
C GLY A 307 -23.01 -0.47 -1.07
N TYR A 308 -23.97 0.20 -1.70
CA TYR A 308 -25.25 -0.39 -2.12
C TYR A 308 -25.84 0.40 -3.29
N ILE A 309 -26.17 -0.31 -4.31
CA ILE A 309 -27.15 0.03 -5.34
C ILE A 309 -27.92 -1.26 -5.66
N GLU A 310 -29.08 -1.16 -6.29
CA GLU A 310 -29.92 -2.34 -6.57
C GLU A 310 -29.17 -3.38 -7.41
N GLU A 311 -28.40 -2.93 -8.38
CA GLU A 311 -27.65 -3.76 -9.32
C GLU A 311 -26.48 -4.51 -8.68
N SER A 312 -25.86 -3.94 -7.66
CA SER A 312 -24.70 -4.55 -6.97
C SER A 312 -25.07 -5.35 -5.73
N GLY A 313 -26.22 -5.10 -5.14
CA GLY A 313 -26.52 -5.60 -3.79
C GLY A 313 -25.64 -4.92 -2.72
N TYR A 314 -25.46 -5.59 -1.60
CA TYR A 314 -24.79 -5.04 -0.41
C TYR A 314 -23.29 -5.37 -0.42
N ASN A 315 -22.46 -4.33 -0.56
CA ASN A 315 -21.01 -4.42 -0.57
C ASN A 315 -20.40 -3.90 0.74
N LEU A 316 -19.24 -4.45 1.12
CA LEU A 316 -18.48 -4.01 2.29
C LEU A 316 -16.97 -4.22 2.06
N ALA A 317 -16.20 -3.15 2.14
CA ALA A 317 -14.77 -3.21 2.43
C ALA A 317 -14.61 -3.05 3.94
N LEU A 318 -13.95 -4.00 4.59
CA LEU A 318 -13.82 -4.11 6.03
C LEU A 318 -12.37 -4.30 6.44
N THR A 319 -11.94 -3.68 7.51
CA THR A 319 -10.64 -3.93 8.12
C THR A 319 -10.74 -3.99 9.63
N ALA A 320 -9.96 -4.88 10.21
CA ALA A 320 -9.80 -5.01 11.65
C ALA A 320 -8.33 -5.30 11.98
N LYS A 321 -7.88 -4.81 13.14
CA LYS A 321 -6.54 -5.08 13.66
C LYS A 321 -6.62 -5.68 15.05
N ARG A 322 -5.97 -6.84 15.23
CA ARG A 322 -5.75 -7.45 16.55
C ARG A 322 -4.25 -7.66 16.72
N GLU A 323 -3.70 -7.21 17.81
CA GLU A 323 -2.25 -7.27 18.10
C GLU A 323 -1.40 -6.70 16.94
N ASN A 324 -0.51 -7.52 16.35
CA ASN A 324 0.36 -7.14 15.24
C ASN A 324 -0.18 -7.54 13.85
N MET A 325 -1.42 -8.07 13.77
CA MET A 325 -2.02 -8.51 12.51
C MET A 325 -3.25 -7.67 12.16
N ARG A 326 -3.28 -7.17 10.93
CA ARG A 326 -4.45 -6.54 10.33
C ARG A 326 -4.98 -7.43 9.21
N ILE A 327 -6.29 -7.64 9.21
CA ILE A 327 -7.00 -8.30 8.11
C ILE A 327 -7.82 -7.25 7.36
N LEU A 328 -7.79 -7.36 6.06
CA LEU A 328 -8.64 -6.61 5.14
C LEU A 328 -9.53 -7.61 4.41
N SER A 329 -10.85 -7.39 4.41
CA SER A 329 -11.76 -8.18 3.59
C SER A 329 -12.65 -7.28 2.73
N VAL A 330 -13.02 -7.80 1.56
CA VAL A 330 -14.01 -7.16 0.68
C VAL A 330 -15.05 -8.20 0.32
N THR A 331 -16.31 -7.88 0.58
CA THR A 331 -17.47 -8.68 0.16
C THR A 331 -18.32 -7.86 -0.79
N MET A 332 -18.76 -8.45 -1.90
CA MET A 332 -19.54 -7.79 -2.93
C MET A 332 -20.73 -8.67 -3.36
N GLY A 333 -21.80 -8.01 -3.73
CA GLY A 333 -23.01 -8.74 -4.16
C GLY A 333 -23.74 -9.43 -3.02
N GLY A 334 -23.68 -8.88 -1.81
CA GLY A 334 -24.42 -9.42 -0.66
C GLY A 334 -25.93 -9.36 -0.90
N PRO A 335 -26.70 -10.40 -0.46
CA PRO A 335 -28.15 -10.47 -0.66
C PRO A 335 -28.88 -9.57 0.34
N GLY A 336 -30.16 -9.28 0.06
CA GLY A 336 -31.08 -8.60 0.94
C GLY A 336 -32.16 -7.85 0.18
N ASN A 337 -33.42 -7.98 0.61
CA ASN A 337 -34.57 -7.29 0.03
C ASN A 337 -34.90 -6.00 0.80
N SER A 338 -34.16 -5.74 1.87
CA SER A 338 -34.31 -4.55 2.71
C SER A 338 -32.96 -4.13 3.28
N MET A 339 -32.87 -2.88 3.73
CA MET A 339 -31.67 -2.36 4.38
C MET A 339 -31.26 -3.20 5.60
N ASN A 340 -32.24 -3.66 6.39
CA ASN A 340 -31.97 -4.48 7.59
C ASN A 340 -31.39 -5.85 7.22
N GLU A 341 -31.93 -6.51 6.19
CA GLU A 341 -31.40 -7.78 5.70
C GLU A 341 -30.00 -7.62 5.13
N GLY A 342 -29.76 -6.59 4.30
CA GLY A 342 -28.46 -6.32 3.75
C GLY A 342 -27.41 -5.98 4.81
N GLN A 343 -27.77 -5.23 5.86
CA GLN A 343 -26.90 -4.97 7.00
C GLN A 343 -26.61 -6.26 7.80
N ALA A 344 -27.62 -7.11 7.99
CA ALA A 344 -27.43 -8.42 8.64
C ALA A 344 -26.46 -9.30 7.82
N GLY A 345 -26.58 -9.31 6.48
CA GLY A 345 -25.63 -10.01 5.59
C GLY A 345 -24.19 -9.49 5.72
N ARG A 346 -23.99 -8.18 5.75
CA ARG A 346 -22.67 -7.56 5.99
C ARG A 346 -22.07 -7.97 7.34
N VAL A 347 -22.89 -7.97 8.39
CA VAL A 347 -22.46 -8.40 9.74
C VAL A 347 -22.08 -9.87 9.72
N HIS A 348 -22.92 -10.72 9.13
CA HIS A 348 -22.67 -12.16 9.00
C HIS A 348 -21.35 -12.43 8.29
N ASP A 349 -21.23 -11.98 7.05
CA ASP A 349 -20.06 -12.27 6.19
C ASP A 349 -18.78 -11.67 6.78
N GLY A 350 -18.86 -10.42 7.25
CA GLY A 350 -17.71 -9.73 7.84
C GLY A 350 -17.21 -10.42 9.12
N THR A 351 -18.13 -10.86 10.00
CA THR A 351 -17.78 -11.58 11.24
C THR A 351 -17.20 -12.95 10.91
N GLU A 352 -17.86 -13.71 10.04
CA GLU A 352 -17.45 -15.05 9.63
C GLU A 352 -16.02 -15.05 9.09
N ILE A 353 -15.73 -14.17 8.15
CA ILE A 353 -14.40 -14.06 7.54
C ILE A 353 -13.34 -13.60 8.55
N MET A 354 -13.64 -12.54 9.33
CA MET A 354 -12.64 -11.95 10.24
C MET A 354 -12.32 -12.87 11.41
N GLU A 355 -13.32 -13.47 12.05
CA GLU A 355 -13.09 -14.40 13.18
C GLU A 355 -12.33 -15.65 12.73
N TRP A 356 -12.67 -16.20 11.55
CA TRP A 356 -11.91 -17.30 10.98
C TRP A 356 -10.46 -16.89 10.70
N ALA A 357 -10.23 -15.71 10.08
CA ALA A 357 -8.89 -15.26 9.72
C ALA A 357 -8.00 -15.08 10.95
N PHE A 358 -8.49 -14.39 11.99
CA PHE A 358 -7.74 -14.19 13.24
C PHE A 358 -7.55 -15.47 14.05
N LYS A 359 -8.45 -16.44 13.92
CA LYS A 359 -8.30 -17.76 14.54
C LYS A 359 -7.28 -18.62 13.84
N THR A 360 -7.17 -18.49 12.51
CA THR A 360 -6.39 -19.42 11.66
C THR A 360 -4.97 -18.93 11.42
N PHE A 361 -4.74 -17.60 11.38
CA PHE A 361 -3.47 -17.01 10.98
C PHE A 361 -2.93 -16.01 12.02
N ARG A 362 -1.64 -15.78 11.93
CA ARG A 362 -0.94 -14.72 12.66
C ARG A 362 0.22 -14.18 11.83
N ASN A 363 0.76 -13.06 12.25
CA ASN A 363 1.97 -12.49 11.65
C ASN A 363 3.23 -12.97 12.37
N TYR A 364 4.19 -13.44 11.59
CA TYR A 364 5.56 -13.60 12.00
C TYR A 364 6.36 -12.36 11.57
N GLU A 365 6.89 -11.60 12.53
CA GLU A 365 7.72 -10.44 12.24
C GLU A 365 9.08 -10.86 11.71
N ASN A 366 9.48 -10.25 10.60
CA ASN A 366 10.74 -10.57 9.96
C ASN A 366 11.89 -9.73 10.51
N PRO A 367 12.82 -10.29 11.30
CA PRO A 367 13.91 -9.54 11.93
C PRO A 367 15.02 -9.13 10.94
N LEU A 368 15.06 -9.71 9.71
CA LEU A 368 16.14 -9.49 8.74
C LEU A 368 15.81 -8.50 7.62
N VAL A 369 14.65 -7.89 7.69
CA VAL A 369 13.96 -7.27 6.56
C VAL A 369 14.70 -6.17 5.81
N LEU A 370 15.67 -5.49 6.30
CA LEU A 370 16.10 -4.24 5.65
C LEU A 370 17.61 -4.04 5.63
N ARG A 371 18.40 -5.10 5.54
CA ARG A 371 19.85 -4.95 5.45
C ARG A 371 20.31 -4.96 4.01
N ALA A 372 21.05 -3.96 3.61
CA ALA A 372 21.90 -4.05 2.44
C ALA A 372 23.10 -4.94 2.80
N TYR A 373 23.35 -5.94 1.95
CA TYR A 373 24.50 -6.83 2.09
C TYR A 373 25.60 -6.36 1.17
N ASN A 374 26.74 -5.99 1.73
CA ASN A 374 27.85 -5.44 1.00
C ASN A 374 28.78 -6.54 0.50
N ILE A 375 28.73 -6.85 -0.79
CA ILE A 375 29.45 -7.97 -1.43
C ILE A 375 30.68 -7.46 -2.18
N PRO A 376 31.85 -8.16 -2.10
CA PRO A 376 33.00 -7.87 -2.92
C PRO A 376 32.70 -7.99 -4.41
N VAL A 377 33.30 -7.11 -5.21
CA VAL A 377 33.15 -7.15 -6.67
C VAL A 377 34.52 -7.22 -7.32
N VAL A 378 34.67 -8.14 -8.25
CA VAL A 378 35.89 -8.34 -9.03
C VAL A 378 35.68 -8.05 -10.52
N CYS A 379 36.66 -7.56 -11.20
CA CYS A 379 36.62 -7.18 -12.62
C CYS A 379 35.56 -6.08 -12.94
N ALA A 380 35.28 -5.19 -12.00
CA ALA A 380 34.39 -4.05 -12.21
C ALA A 380 35.03 -2.74 -11.79
N ASN A 381 34.45 -1.63 -12.24
CA ASN A 381 34.87 -0.27 -11.89
C ASN A 381 34.55 0.09 -10.41
N VAL A 382 33.88 -0.79 -9.72
CA VAL A 382 33.64 -0.73 -8.26
C VAL A 382 34.29 -1.92 -7.57
N GLN A 383 34.58 -1.79 -6.29
CA GLN A 383 35.21 -2.86 -5.50
C GLN A 383 34.22 -3.63 -4.66
N ARG A 384 33.10 -3.02 -4.33
CA ARG A 384 32.01 -3.60 -3.55
C ARG A 384 30.68 -3.06 -4.05
N MET A 385 29.66 -3.87 -3.89
CA MET A 385 28.28 -3.58 -4.28
C MET A 385 27.38 -3.89 -3.12
N ASN A 386 26.38 -3.04 -2.87
CA ASN A 386 25.27 -3.39 -2.00
C ASN A 386 24.27 -4.21 -2.80
N ILE A 387 23.90 -5.34 -2.26
CA ILE A 387 22.71 -6.06 -2.69
C ILE A 387 21.62 -5.88 -1.65
N VAL A 388 20.42 -5.57 -2.11
CA VAL A 388 19.27 -5.19 -1.30
C VAL A 388 18.09 -6.10 -1.63
N PRO A 389 17.15 -6.35 -0.69
CA PRO A 389 15.94 -7.08 -1.01
C PRO A 389 15.15 -6.37 -2.12
N ALA A 390 14.69 -7.12 -3.12
CA ALA A 390 13.87 -6.59 -4.22
C ALA A 390 12.51 -6.07 -3.71
N TRP A 391 12.01 -6.68 -2.66
CA TRP A 391 10.85 -6.22 -1.87
C TRP A 391 11.05 -6.63 -0.41
N SER A 392 10.17 -6.14 0.45
CA SER A 392 10.27 -6.42 1.87
C SER A 392 8.86 -6.54 2.46
N PRO A 393 8.35 -7.75 2.66
CA PRO A 393 7.12 -7.93 3.42
C PRO A 393 7.34 -7.44 4.86
N LYS A 394 6.36 -6.71 5.41
CA LYS A 394 6.40 -6.24 6.80
C LYS A 394 6.34 -7.42 7.78
N ALA A 395 5.61 -8.46 7.40
CA ALA A 395 5.47 -9.71 8.15
C ALA A 395 5.15 -10.87 7.21
N LEU A 396 5.36 -12.08 7.68
CA LEU A 396 4.93 -13.29 6.98
C LEU A 396 3.64 -13.81 7.61
N CYS A 397 2.66 -14.18 6.79
CA CYS A 397 1.44 -14.81 7.25
C CYS A 397 1.71 -16.30 7.53
N VAL A 398 1.49 -16.75 8.75
CA VAL A 398 1.70 -18.14 9.16
C VAL A 398 0.46 -18.71 9.86
N PRO A 399 0.17 -20.03 9.76
CA PRO A 399 -0.97 -20.62 10.44
C PRO A 399 -0.76 -20.69 11.96
N VAL A 400 -1.85 -20.52 12.72
CA VAL A 400 -1.84 -20.61 14.20
C VAL A 400 -1.49 -22.02 14.67
N SER A 401 -1.83 -23.07 13.91
CA SER A 401 -1.49 -24.46 14.26
C SER A 401 0.02 -24.73 14.32
N ALA A 402 0.82 -23.89 13.66
CA ALA A 402 2.27 -23.85 13.86
C ALA A 402 2.67 -23.22 15.21
N ALA A 403 1.71 -22.82 16.05
CA ALA A 403 1.85 -21.95 17.21
C ALA A 403 1.17 -22.43 18.48
N GLU A 404 0.80 -23.70 18.60
CA GLU A 404 0.29 -24.23 19.88
C GLU A 404 1.26 -24.00 21.06
N ASN A 405 2.49 -23.57 20.73
CA ASN A 405 3.47 -23.12 21.69
C ASN A 405 4.10 -21.80 21.19
N PRO A 406 3.65 -20.61 21.67
CA PRO A 406 4.16 -19.31 21.20
C PRO A 406 5.68 -19.15 21.29
N GLU A 407 6.32 -19.83 22.25
CA GLU A 407 7.78 -19.86 22.38
C GLU A 407 8.45 -20.74 21.31
N ASN A 408 7.82 -21.82 20.87
CA ASN A 408 8.35 -22.70 19.84
C ASN A 408 8.03 -22.23 18.42
N ALA A 409 7.01 -21.44 18.24
CA ALA A 409 6.57 -20.98 16.92
C ALA A 409 7.56 -20.02 16.25
N LEU A 410 8.32 -19.28 17.02
CA LEU A 410 9.42 -18.43 16.52
C LEU A 410 10.64 -19.28 16.09
N GLU A 411 10.81 -20.45 16.68
CA GLU A 411 11.88 -21.39 16.33
C GLU A 411 11.60 -22.20 15.05
N GLU A 412 10.34 -22.24 14.59
CA GLU A 412 9.93 -23.03 13.41
C GLU A 412 10.19 -22.31 12.08
N VAL A 413 10.21 -20.96 12.05
CA VAL A 413 10.57 -20.21 10.85
C VAL A 413 12.08 -20.14 10.70
N LYS A 414 12.61 -20.94 9.78
CA LYS A 414 14.04 -20.93 9.43
C LYS A 414 14.31 -19.94 8.32
N ILE A 415 15.35 -19.13 8.52
CA ILE A 415 15.80 -18.15 7.54
C ILE A 415 17.10 -18.63 6.93
N ASN A 416 17.10 -18.75 5.60
CA ASN A 416 18.26 -19.12 4.81
C ASN A 416 18.71 -17.90 4.00
N LEU A 417 19.92 -17.38 4.28
CA LEU A 417 20.53 -16.27 3.57
C LEU A 417 21.55 -16.81 2.58
N VAL A 418 21.23 -16.73 1.30
CA VAL A 418 22.10 -17.14 0.19
C VAL A 418 22.81 -15.91 -0.36
N LEU A 419 24.10 -15.78 -0.07
CA LEU A 419 24.96 -14.70 -0.56
C LEU A 419 26.10 -15.26 -1.41
N PRO A 420 26.47 -14.58 -2.52
CA PRO A 420 27.69 -14.95 -3.25
C PRO A 420 28.92 -14.49 -2.47
N GLU A 421 30.01 -15.23 -2.58
CA GLU A 421 31.30 -14.82 -2.02
C GLU A 421 31.80 -13.51 -2.68
N PHE A 422 31.54 -13.36 -3.97
CA PHE A 422 31.83 -12.16 -4.77
C PHE A 422 30.95 -12.10 -6.02
N ILE A 423 30.82 -10.90 -6.59
CA ILE A 423 30.14 -10.66 -7.87
C ILE A 423 31.23 -10.34 -8.91
N LYS A 424 31.10 -10.83 -10.15
CA LYS A 424 32.12 -10.67 -11.19
C LYS A 424 31.60 -9.97 -12.43
N GLY A 425 32.39 -8.98 -12.91
CA GLY A 425 32.22 -8.35 -14.22
C GLY A 425 31.20 -7.22 -14.22
N GLN A 426 30.48 -7.08 -15.34
CA GLN A 426 29.41 -6.10 -15.48
C GLN A 426 28.22 -6.45 -14.57
N ILE A 427 27.68 -5.44 -13.91
CA ILE A 427 26.55 -5.58 -12.97
C ILE A 427 25.43 -4.67 -13.46
N GLU A 428 24.23 -5.19 -13.52
CA GLU A 428 23.03 -4.42 -13.81
C GLU A 428 22.20 -4.25 -12.53
N ALA A 429 21.67 -3.05 -12.33
CA ALA A 429 20.78 -2.80 -11.21
C ALA A 429 19.51 -3.65 -11.35
N GLY A 430 19.01 -4.18 -10.24
CA GLY A 430 17.81 -5.04 -10.23
C GLY A 430 18.07 -6.51 -10.56
N ASN A 431 19.25 -6.90 -11.06
CA ASN A 431 19.57 -8.31 -11.26
C ASN A 431 19.82 -9.01 -9.92
N GLU A 432 19.36 -10.25 -9.82
CA GLU A 432 19.52 -11.11 -8.65
C GLU A 432 20.98 -11.60 -8.52
N TYR A 433 21.52 -11.42 -7.31
CA TYR A 433 22.87 -11.91 -6.92
C TYR A 433 22.84 -12.73 -5.62
N GLY A 434 21.68 -12.90 -5.02
CA GLY A 434 21.46 -13.68 -3.82
C GLY A 434 19.99 -13.70 -3.46
N LYS A 435 19.62 -14.35 -2.38
CA LYS A 435 18.23 -14.42 -1.91
C LYS A 435 18.13 -14.63 -0.41
N ILE A 436 16.99 -14.25 0.15
CA ILE A 436 16.57 -14.59 1.50
C ILE A 436 15.37 -15.53 1.36
N GLU A 437 15.48 -16.69 1.97
CA GLU A 437 14.41 -17.69 1.95
C GLU A 437 13.89 -17.93 3.36
N TYR A 438 12.58 -17.97 3.50
CA TYR A 438 11.88 -18.25 4.75
C TYR A 438 11.18 -19.60 4.64
N PHE A 439 11.41 -20.48 5.61
CA PHE A 439 10.82 -21.81 5.65
C PHE A 439 10.02 -22.01 6.94
N LEU A 440 8.84 -22.61 6.83
CA LEU A 440 8.06 -23.12 7.94
C LEU A 440 7.95 -24.64 7.80
N ASN A 441 8.44 -25.39 8.79
CA ASN A 441 8.41 -26.85 8.78
C ASN A 441 8.97 -27.49 7.48
N GLY A 442 9.98 -26.83 6.88
CA GLY A 442 10.59 -27.27 5.62
C GLY A 442 9.85 -26.81 4.35
N HIS A 443 8.71 -26.17 4.47
CA HIS A 443 7.98 -25.53 3.35
C HIS A 443 8.46 -24.09 3.16
N LEU A 444 8.76 -23.74 1.91
CA LEU A 444 9.16 -22.37 1.55
C LEU A 444 7.95 -21.44 1.70
N LEU A 445 8.06 -20.47 2.61
CA LEU A 445 7.04 -19.41 2.77
C LEU A 445 7.22 -18.27 1.78
N GLU A 446 8.47 -17.82 1.65
CA GLU A 446 8.83 -16.66 0.86
C GLU A 446 10.26 -16.78 0.37
N SER A 447 10.53 -16.31 -0.84
CA SER A 447 11.89 -16.19 -1.38
C SER A 447 12.05 -14.79 -1.96
N ILE A 448 12.88 -13.97 -1.31
CA ILE A 448 13.10 -12.58 -1.67
C ILE A 448 14.46 -12.48 -2.37
N PRO A 449 14.51 -12.12 -3.66
CA PRO A 449 15.76 -11.86 -4.35
C PRO A 449 16.53 -10.71 -3.71
N LEU A 450 17.84 -10.87 -3.65
CA LEU A 450 18.78 -9.80 -3.33
C LEU A 450 19.38 -9.26 -4.60
N VAL A 451 19.14 -8.00 -4.90
CA VAL A 451 19.47 -7.36 -6.18
C VAL A 451 20.50 -6.25 -5.99
N ALA A 452 21.30 -5.98 -7.03
CA ALA A 452 22.25 -4.87 -7.00
C ALA A 452 21.52 -3.53 -6.92
N ASP A 453 21.97 -2.65 -6.02
CA ASP A 453 21.39 -1.31 -5.79
C ASP A 453 21.75 -0.30 -6.90
N ARG A 454 22.73 -0.63 -7.76
CA ARG A 454 23.19 0.22 -8.85
C ARG A 454 23.94 -0.61 -9.90
N PRO A 455 24.10 -0.09 -11.13
CA PRO A 455 24.91 -0.75 -12.13
C PRO A 455 26.41 -0.54 -11.85
N ALA A 456 27.23 -1.43 -12.39
CA ALA A 456 28.67 -1.26 -12.46
C ALA A 456 29.21 -1.81 -13.80
N GLU A 457 30.15 -1.08 -14.38
CA GLU A 457 30.78 -1.46 -15.64
C GLU A 457 31.93 -2.43 -15.40
N ARG A 458 32.23 -3.24 -16.41
CA ARG A 458 33.41 -4.09 -16.40
C ARG A 458 34.69 -3.24 -16.39
N ALA A 459 35.61 -3.55 -15.48
CA ALA A 459 36.90 -2.89 -15.42
C ALA A 459 37.79 -3.31 -16.57
N ASN A 460 38.86 -2.54 -16.81
CA ASN A 460 39.88 -2.88 -17.75
C ASN A 460 40.67 -4.14 -17.34
N TRP A 461 41.42 -4.71 -18.28
CA TRP A 461 42.14 -5.96 -18.08
C TRP A 461 43.16 -5.92 -16.91
N TRP A 462 43.77 -4.75 -16.65
CA TRP A 462 44.72 -4.54 -15.58
C TRP A 462 44.10 -4.71 -14.19
N ILE A 463 42.97 -4.11 -13.98
CA ILE A 463 42.19 -4.25 -12.75
C ILE A 463 41.67 -5.68 -12.61
N CYS A 464 41.19 -6.27 -13.70
CA CYS A 464 40.74 -7.67 -13.67
C CYS A 464 41.86 -8.63 -13.26
N ALA A 465 43.08 -8.45 -13.81
CA ALA A 465 44.21 -9.26 -13.43
C ALA A 465 44.60 -9.05 -11.95
N ALA A 466 44.62 -7.80 -11.50
CA ALA A 466 44.91 -7.48 -10.11
C ALA A 466 43.88 -8.08 -9.14
N ASP A 467 42.60 -8.09 -9.50
CA ASP A 467 41.51 -8.69 -8.72
C ASP A 467 41.65 -10.21 -8.62
N GLU A 468 42.00 -10.90 -9.72
CA GLU A 468 42.21 -12.35 -9.71
C GLU A 468 43.41 -12.73 -8.82
N VAL A 469 44.49 -11.95 -8.85
CA VAL A 469 45.63 -12.15 -7.95
C VAL A 469 45.27 -11.87 -6.50
N ALA A 470 44.54 -10.76 -6.24
CA ALA A 470 44.08 -10.42 -4.89
C ALA A 470 43.13 -11.48 -4.32
N LYS A 471 42.21 -11.98 -5.14
CA LYS A 471 41.27 -13.04 -4.78
C LYS A 471 42.00 -14.35 -4.44
N ALA A 472 42.95 -14.76 -5.28
CA ALA A 472 43.74 -15.95 -5.00
C ALA A 472 44.55 -15.83 -3.69
N ALA A 473 45.10 -14.64 -3.41
CA ALA A 473 45.86 -14.36 -2.18
C ALA A 473 44.94 -14.37 -0.93
N LEU A 474 43.68 -14.02 -1.08
CA LEU A 474 42.68 -14.00 -0.01
C LEU A 474 41.95 -15.35 0.16
N LYS A 475 42.11 -16.27 -0.77
CA LYS A 475 41.39 -17.55 -0.87
C LYS A 475 39.84 -17.36 -0.93
N ILE A 476 39.40 -16.34 -1.69
CA ILE A 476 37.99 -16.03 -1.96
C ILE A 476 37.62 -16.53 -3.35
#